data_65f589d96ab803068082547579832cea
#
_entry.id   65f589d96ab803068082547579832cea
#
_cell.length_a   1.000
_cell.length_b   1.000
_cell.length_c   1.000
_cell.angle_alpha   90.00
_cell.angle_beta   90.00
_cell.angle_gamma   90.00
#
_symmetry.space_group_name_H-M   'P 1'
#
loop_
_entity.id
_entity.type
_entity.pdbx_description
1 polymer ?
#
loop_
_entity_poly.entity_id
_entity_poly.type
_entity_poly.pdbx_seq_one_letter_code
_entity_poly.pdbx_strand_id
1 'polypeptide(L)'
;HLLYKSWERGLFLSSTAQIELNLKPYRYKMLRSGDFYAYAKQKIESASNFTRIQAEVLHLKEGENVQVETGIGVFSARHVFDSRIDPAFATDKKSTKILQHFKGWMIESEAPVFHPEQFVMMDYRLRKAGTSSFIYVLPSTPHRALVEFTLFTPELIREEEYDEILKKYMSAIPGIGNCTITETEMG
;
A
#
# COMPACT_ATOMS: atom_id res chain seq x y z
N HIS A 1 15.87 3.67 12.68
CA HIS A 1 15.83 4.00 11.25
C HIS A 1 14.63 3.30 10.63
N LEU A 2 13.68 4.07 10.06
CA LEU A 2 12.40 3.52 9.55
C LEU A 2 12.50 2.89 8.16
N LEU A 3 13.56 3.17 7.42
CA LEU A 3 13.71 2.68 6.06
C LEU A 3 14.00 1.17 6.07
N TYR A 4 13.09 0.39 5.48
CA TYR A 4 13.26 -1.05 5.32
C TYR A 4 14.12 -1.39 4.11
N LYS A 5 13.80 -0.81 2.94
CA LYS A 5 14.56 -0.98 1.68
C LYS A 5 14.43 0.27 0.80
N SER A 6 15.41 0.50 -0.08
CA SER A 6 15.32 1.52 -1.13
C SER A 6 15.97 1.05 -2.42
N TRP A 7 15.45 1.56 -3.55
CA TRP A 7 15.91 1.23 -4.89
C TRP A 7 16.12 2.50 -5.71
N GLU A 8 17.13 2.51 -6.56
CA GLU A 8 17.39 3.53 -7.57
C GLU A 8 16.93 3.10 -8.97
N ARG A 9 16.67 1.80 -9.14
CA ARG A 9 16.24 1.22 -10.42
C ARG A 9 14.94 0.46 -10.26
N GLY A 10 14.06 0.62 -11.23
CA GLY A 10 12.82 -0.13 -11.34
C GLY A 10 12.63 -0.72 -12.73
N LEU A 11 11.64 -1.59 -12.86
CA LEU A 11 11.18 -2.15 -14.11
C LEU A 11 9.70 -1.88 -14.30
N PHE A 12 9.35 -1.58 -15.53
CA PHE A 12 7.98 -1.62 -16.02
C PHE A 12 7.91 -2.73 -17.07
N LEU A 13 7.00 -3.68 -16.90
CA LEU A 13 6.90 -4.88 -17.72
C LEU A 13 5.53 -5.00 -18.39
N SER A 14 5.52 -5.35 -19.67
CA SER A 14 4.32 -5.73 -20.40
C SER A 14 4.61 -6.96 -21.29
N SER A 15 3.60 -7.46 -21.97
CA SER A 15 3.79 -8.57 -22.94
C SER A 15 4.66 -8.20 -24.14
N THR A 16 4.84 -6.90 -24.43
CA THR A 16 5.55 -6.40 -25.61
C THR A 16 6.74 -5.51 -25.29
N ALA A 17 6.90 -5.08 -24.02
CA ALA A 17 7.95 -4.16 -23.65
C ALA A 17 8.48 -4.44 -22.23
N GLN A 18 9.79 -4.20 -22.07
CA GLN A 18 10.45 -4.07 -20.78
C GLN A 18 11.16 -2.71 -20.77
N ILE A 19 10.82 -1.88 -19.79
CA ILE A 19 11.37 -0.53 -19.64
C ILE A 19 12.10 -0.46 -18.31
N GLU A 20 13.38 -0.12 -18.36
CA GLU A 20 14.16 0.17 -17.16
C GLU A 20 13.92 1.61 -16.72
N LEU A 21 13.62 1.79 -15.44
CA LEU A 21 13.42 3.07 -14.80
C LEU A 21 14.68 3.43 -14.00
N ASN A 22 15.37 4.48 -14.41
CA ASN A 22 16.41 5.10 -13.62
C ASN A 22 15.78 6.22 -12.79
N LEU A 23 15.70 6.04 -11.48
CA LEU A 23 15.04 6.98 -10.60
C LEU A 23 15.92 8.14 -10.12
N LYS A 24 17.23 8.12 -10.41
CA LYS A 24 18.15 9.18 -9.94
C LYS A 24 17.69 10.57 -10.38
N PRO A 25 17.76 11.58 -9.50
CA PRO A 25 18.35 11.58 -8.14
C PRO A 25 17.42 11.04 -7.04
N TYR A 26 16.23 10.57 -7.37
CA TYR A 26 15.26 10.03 -6.43
C TYR A 26 15.50 8.54 -6.14
N ARG A 27 14.79 8.02 -5.12
CA ARG A 27 14.77 6.60 -4.75
C ARG A 27 13.35 6.17 -4.42
N TYR A 28 12.97 4.99 -4.84
CA TYR A 28 11.80 4.33 -4.31
C TYR A 28 12.13 3.74 -2.94
N LYS A 29 11.28 3.98 -1.93
CA LYS A 29 11.56 3.60 -0.55
C LYS A 29 10.40 2.81 0.01
N MET A 30 10.72 1.73 0.73
CA MET A 30 9.76 0.90 1.45
C MET A 30 9.92 1.13 2.95
N LEU A 31 8.80 1.39 3.61
CA LEU A 31 8.65 1.43 5.06
C LEU A 31 7.70 0.32 5.46
N ARG A 32 7.92 -0.30 6.61
CA ARG A 32 6.95 -1.21 7.21
C ARG A 32 6.00 -0.42 8.09
N SER A 33 4.70 -0.65 7.92
CA SER A 33 3.65 0.08 8.65
C SER A 33 3.79 -0.08 10.17
N GLY A 34 4.08 -1.29 10.65
CA GLY A 34 4.30 -1.55 12.08
C GLY A 34 5.45 -0.72 12.67
N ASP A 35 6.59 -0.64 11.98
CA ASP A 35 7.74 0.16 12.42
C ASP A 35 7.41 1.66 12.41
N PHE A 36 6.69 2.12 11.38
CA PHE A 36 6.26 3.50 11.30
C PHE A 36 5.29 3.87 12.42
N TYR A 37 4.28 3.05 12.70
CA TYR A 37 3.34 3.30 13.78
C TYR A 37 4.00 3.26 15.16
N ALA A 38 4.91 2.32 15.40
CA ALA A 38 5.67 2.27 16.65
C ALA A 38 6.50 3.54 16.86
N TYR A 39 7.20 4.00 15.81
CA TYR A 39 7.96 5.24 15.85
C TYR A 39 7.08 6.46 16.08
N ALA A 40 5.97 6.60 15.34
CA ALA A 40 5.05 7.73 15.47
C ALA A 40 4.45 7.77 16.88
N LYS A 41 4.03 6.62 17.41
CA LYS A 41 3.52 6.49 18.77
C LYS A 41 4.55 6.96 19.80
N GLN A 42 5.77 6.47 19.72
CA GLN A 42 6.87 6.89 20.61
C GLN A 42 7.09 8.41 20.56
N LYS A 43 7.08 9.01 19.36
CA LYS A 43 7.26 10.46 19.20
C LYS A 43 6.13 11.26 19.83
N ILE A 44 4.89 10.82 19.62
CA ILE A 44 3.70 11.45 20.21
C ILE A 44 3.75 11.36 21.74
N GLU A 45 4.03 10.17 22.29
CA GLU A 45 4.07 9.95 23.74
C GLU A 45 5.21 10.71 24.44
N SER A 46 6.31 10.97 23.74
CA SER A 46 7.43 11.77 24.29
C SER A 46 7.29 13.29 24.15
N ALA A 47 6.29 13.77 23.41
CA ALA A 47 6.11 15.20 23.13
C ALA A 47 5.15 15.84 24.14
N SER A 48 5.63 16.81 24.91
CA SER A 48 4.84 17.49 25.96
C SER A 48 3.71 18.38 25.43
N ASN A 49 3.75 18.72 24.15
CA ASN A 49 2.72 19.55 23.47
C ASN A 49 1.67 18.73 22.75
N PHE A 50 1.63 17.41 22.94
CA PHE A 50 0.62 16.52 22.38
C PHE A 50 -0.36 16.06 23.44
N THR A 51 -1.65 16.08 23.09
CA THR A 51 -2.72 15.46 23.89
C THR A 51 -3.40 14.40 23.03
N ARG A 52 -3.34 13.15 23.47
CA ARG A 52 -4.08 12.05 22.84
C ARG A 52 -5.46 11.94 23.47
N ILE A 53 -6.50 12.03 22.62
CA ILE A 53 -7.89 11.89 23.03
C ILE A 53 -8.47 10.69 22.27
N GLN A 54 -9.07 9.74 23.00
CA GLN A 54 -9.78 8.62 22.40
C GLN A 54 -11.28 8.90 22.51
N ALA A 55 -11.88 9.34 21.42
CA ALA A 55 -13.29 9.64 21.32
C ALA A 55 -13.79 9.42 19.89
N GLU A 56 -15.07 9.13 19.75
CA GLU A 56 -15.73 9.14 18.46
C GLU A 56 -15.92 10.60 18.01
N VAL A 57 -15.48 10.91 16.79
CA VAL A 57 -15.72 12.21 16.16
C VAL A 57 -17.05 12.14 15.42
N LEU A 58 -18.03 12.92 15.91
CA LEU A 58 -19.39 12.93 15.40
C LEU A 58 -19.53 13.90 14.22
N HIS A 59 -19.16 15.17 14.44
CA HIS A 59 -19.29 16.21 13.43
C HIS A 59 -18.09 17.16 13.41
N LEU A 60 -17.83 17.73 12.24
CA LEU A 60 -16.93 18.86 12.03
C LEU A 60 -17.76 20.06 11.55
N LYS A 61 -17.56 21.21 12.18
CA LYS A 61 -18.21 22.46 11.77
C LYS A 61 -17.15 23.51 11.49
N GLU A 62 -17.10 23.96 10.24
CA GLU A 62 -16.20 25.05 9.82
C GLU A 62 -16.68 26.40 10.35
N GLY A 63 -15.73 27.31 10.63
CA GLY A 63 -15.92 28.65 11.10
C GLY A 63 -14.60 29.38 11.22
N GLU A 64 -14.53 30.46 12.00
CA GLU A 64 -13.25 31.11 12.31
C GLU A 64 -12.26 30.11 12.94
N ASN A 65 -12.75 29.22 13.80
CA ASN A 65 -12.09 27.99 14.22
C ASN A 65 -12.97 26.80 13.88
N VAL A 66 -12.35 25.69 13.55
CA VAL A 66 -13.06 24.44 13.31
C VAL A 66 -13.48 23.83 14.65
N GLN A 67 -14.78 23.52 14.79
CA GLN A 67 -15.33 22.81 15.93
C GLN A 67 -15.36 21.31 15.63
N VAL A 68 -14.82 20.50 16.53
CA VAL A 68 -14.83 19.04 16.47
C VAL A 68 -15.75 18.52 17.56
N GLU A 69 -16.95 18.10 17.19
CA GLU A 69 -17.91 17.48 18.10
C GLU A 69 -17.56 16.01 18.29
N THR A 70 -17.46 15.58 19.52
CA THR A 70 -17.12 14.20 19.90
C THR A 70 -18.08 13.67 20.97
N GLY A 71 -18.08 12.35 21.19
CA GLY A 71 -18.88 11.73 22.24
C GLY A 71 -18.55 12.17 23.67
N ILE A 72 -17.45 12.92 23.87
CA ILE A 72 -17.02 13.40 25.20
C ILE A 72 -16.96 14.94 25.30
N GLY A 73 -17.30 15.68 24.24
CA GLY A 73 -17.31 17.14 24.24
C GLY A 73 -16.94 17.75 22.90
N VAL A 74 -16.85 19.08 22.87
CA VAL A 74 -16.50 19.83 21.67
C VAL A 74 -15.10 20.41 21.84
N PHE A 75 -14.26 20.20 20.84
CA PHE A 75 -12.90 20.75 20.76
C PHE A 75 -12.85 21.80 19.64
N SER A 76 -12.05 22.84 19.84
CA SER A 76 -11.85 23.91 18.85
C SER A 76 -10.41 24.00 18.42
N ALA A 77 -10.15 24.11 17.12
CA ALA A 77 -8.81 24.23 16.58
C ALA A 77 -8.79 25.14 15.35
N ARG A 78 -7.67 25.84 15.12
CA ARG A 78 -7.47 26.63 13.90
C ARG A 78 -7.36 25.74 12.64
N HIS A 79 -6.80 24.55 12.79
CA HIS A 79 -6.64 23.57 11.71
C HIS A 79 -7.01 22.18 12.21
N VAL A 80 -7.73 21.44 11.38
CA VAL A 80 -8.08 20.04 11.62
C VAL A 80 -7.68 19.22 10.39
N PHE A 81 -7.00 18.09 10.61
CA PHE A 81 -6.69 17.11 9.58
C PHE A 81 -7.57 15.89 9.80
N ASP A 82 -8.56 15.70 8.96
CA ASP A 82 -9.51 14.60 9.03
C ASP A 82 -9.16 13.53 7.99
N SER A 83 -8.86 12.32 8.45
CA SER A 83 -8.58 11.16 7.58
C SER A 83 -9.81 10.30 7.28
N ARG A 84 -10.97 10.66 7.81
CA ARG A 84 -12.22 9.94 7.54
C ARG A 84 -12.72 10.25 6.13
N ILE A 85 -13.33 9.26 5.50
CA ILE A 85 -14.03 9.47 4.22
C ILE A 85 -15.35 10.17 4.52
N ASP A 86 -15.60 11.30 3.84
CA ASP A 86 -16.89 11.99 3.94
C ASP A 86 -18.03 11.05 3.48
N PRO A 87 -19.07 10.81 4.28
CA PRO A 87 -20.23 10.02 3.88
C PRO A 87 -20.89 10.50 2.59
N ALA A 88 -20.82 11.80 2.28
CA ALA A 88 -21.31 12.37 1.02
C ALA A 88 -20.61 11.77 -0.20
N PHE A 89 -19.34 11.34 -0.07
CA PHE A 89 -18.61 10.66 -1.15
C PHE A 89 -19.32 9.37 -1.59
N ALA A 90 -19.87 8.60 -0.65
CA ALA A 90 -20.56 7.36 -0.98
C ALA A 90 -21.85 7.59 -1.82
N THR A 91 -22.54 8.69 -1.58
CA THR A 91 -23.82 9.04 -2.20
C THR A 91 -23.68 9.92 -3.45
N ASP A 92 -22.51 10.50 -3.70
CA ASP A 92 -22.26 11.32 -4.89
C ASP A 92 -22.40 10.47 -6.18
N LYS A 93 -23.32 10.88 -7.05
CA LYS A 93 -23.62 10.24 -8.34
C LYS A 93 -22.94 10.93 -9.54
N LYS A 94 -22.26 12.06 -9.32
CA LYS A 94 -21.64 12.85 -10.39
C LYS A 94 -20.20 12.42 -10.65
N SER A 95 -19.52 11.88 -9.62
CA SER A 95 -18.13 11.45 -9.72
C SER A 95 -18.03 9.99 -10.17
N THR A 96 -17.10 9.70 -11.05
CA THR A 96 -16.72 8.31 -11.34
C THR A 96 -15.92 7.78 -10.14
N LYS A 97 -16.38 6.67 -9.58
CA LYS A 97 -15.72 6.01 -8.44
C LYS A 97 -15.09 4.73 -8.91
N ILE A 98 -13.85 4.54 -8.55
CA ILE A 98 -13.09 3.33 -8.78
C ILE A 98 -12.35 2.98 -7.50
N LEU A 99 -12.42 1.72 -7.11
CA LEU A 99 -11.67 1.21 -5.96
C LEU A 99 -10.28 0.82 -6.44
N GLN A 100 -9.26 1.29 -5.75
CA GLN A 100 -7.94 0.70 -5.81
C GLN A 100 -7.82 -0.27 -4.64
N HIS A 101 -7.58 -1.53 -4.95
CA HIS A 101 -7.45 -2.56 -3.93
C HIS A 101 -6.37 -3.56 -4.33
N PHE A 102 -5.83 -4.27 -3.34
CA PHE A 102 -4.69 -5.15 -3.56
C PHE A 102 -4.64 -6.30 -2.54
N LYS A 103 -3.88 -7.33 -2.89
CA LYS A 103 -3.36 -8.33 -1.95
C LYS A 103 -1.89 -8.56 -2.23
N GLY A 104 -1.09 -8.59 -1.18
CA GLY A 104 0.35 -8.80 -1.24
C GLY A 104 0.80 -9.95 -0.35
N TRP A 105 1.84 -10.68 -0.81
CA TRP A 105 2.52 -11.71 -0.07
C TRP A 105 3.99 -11.37 0.10
N MET A 106 4.47 -11.39 1.33
CA MET A 106 5.90 -11.44 1.58
C MET A 106 6.38 -12.87 1.38
N ILE A 107 7.17 -13.07 0.34
CA ILE A 107 7.66 -14.38 -0.11
C ILE A 107 9.09 -14.58 0.36
N GLU A 108 9.39 -15.78 0.85
CA GLU A 108 10.74 -16.28 1.07
C GLU A 108 10.97 -17.53 0.22
N SER A 109 11.96 -17.50 -0.68
CA SER A 109 12.30 -18.58 -1.61
C SER A 109 13.61 -19.27 -1.22
N GLU A 110 13.69 -20.58 -1.44
CA GLU A 110 14.95 -21.34 -1.28
C GLU A 110 16.02 -20.89 -2.29
N ALA A 111 15.62 -20.58 -3.52
CA ALA A 111 16.51 -20.13 -4.56
C ALA A 111 16.61 -18.60 -4.63
N PRO A 112 17.78 -18.03 -5.03
CA PRO A 112 18.00 -16.58 -5.16
C PRO A 112 17.39 -16.03 -6.46
N VAL A 113 16.07 -15.94 -6.54
CA VAL A 113 15.33 -15.58 -7.76
C VAL A 113 15.02 -14.08 -7.89
N PHE A 114 15.18 -13.32 -6.83
CA PHE A 114 14.88 -11.90 -6.83
C PHE A 114 16.14 -11.06 -7.04
N HIS A 115 15.99 -9.89 -7.69
CA HIS A 115 17.07 -8.94 -7.89
C HIS A 115 16.98 -7.79 -6.86
N PRO A 116 17.74 -7.79 -5.76
CA PRO A 116 17.52 -6.89 -4.62
C PRO A 116 17.80 -5.41 -4.91
N GLU A 117 18.47 -5.09 -6.02
CA GLU A 117 18.79 -3.71 -6.42
C GLU A 117 17.82 -3.13 -7.44
N GLN A 118 16.82 -3.92 -7.88
CA GLN A 118 15.85 -3.51 -8.86
C GLN A 118 14.46 -4.02 -8.48
N PHE A 119 13.50 -3.12 -8.33
CA PHE A 119 12.11 -3.52 -8.09
C PHE A 119 11.30 -3.52 -9.40
N VAL A 120 10.20 -4.27 -9.42
CA VAL A 120 9.23 -4.21 -10.51
C VAL A 120 8.11 -3.26 -10.08
N MET A 121 8.03 -2.10 -10.76
CA MET A 121 7.05 -1.08 -10.42
C MET A 121 5.65 -1.47 -10.87
N MET A 122 5.52 -2.01 -12.08
CA MET A 122 4.25 -2.48 -12.63
C MET A 122 4.54 -3.59 -13.64
N ASP A 123 4.07 -4.79 -13.35
CA ASP A 123 4.12 -5.91 -14.28
C ASP A 123 2.73 -6.19 -14.84
N TYR A 124 2.51 -5.81 -16.09
CA TYR A 124 1.25 -6.01 -16.81
C TYR A 124 1.19 -7.30 -17.60
N ARG A 125 2.18 -8.18 -17.50
CA ARG A 125 2.19 -9.47 -18.23
C ARG A 125 1.09 -10.40 -17.75
N LEU A 126 0.72 -10.30 -16.47
CA LEU A 126 -0.44 -10.99 -15.90
C LEU A 126 -1.45 -9.96 -15.41
N ARG A 127 -2.66 -10.00 -15.98
CA ARG A 127 -3.75 -9.08 -15.66
C ARG A 127 -5.07 -9.82 -15.53
N LYS A 128 -5.99 -9.27 -14.74
CA LYS A 128 -7.41 -9.68 -14.78
C LYS A 128 -8.10 -9.01 -15.97
N ALA A 129 -8.72 -9.80 -16.82
CA ALA A 129 -9.42 -9.29 -18.00
C ALA A 129 -10.49 -8.25 -17.63
N GLY A 130 -10.58 -7.18 -18.44
CA GLY A 130 -11.55 -6.11 -18.23
C GLY A 130 -11.21 -5.14 -17.10
N THR A 131 -10.02 -5.24 -16.50
CA THR A 131 -9.57 -4.36 -15.41
C THR A 131 -8.25 -3.68 -15.73
N SER A 132 -7.96 -2.58 -15.01
CA SER A 132 -6.60 -2.08 -14.87
C SER A 132 -5.97 -2.77 -13.68
N SER A 133 -5.02 -3.68 -13.94
CA SER A 133 -4.37 -4.47 -12.90
C SER A 133 -2.94 -4.83 -13.25
N PHE A 134 -2.09 -4.96 -12.26
CA PHE A 134 -0.67 -5.26 -12.41
C PHE A 134 -0.09 -5.85 -11.13
N ILE A 135 1.16 -6.32 -11.21
CA ILE A 135 1.88 -6.84 -10.07
C ILE A 135 3.07 -5.93 -9.73
N TYR A 136 3.25 -5.62 -8.45
CA TYR A 136 4.49 -5.11 -7.88
C TYR A 136 5.37 -6.27 -7.44
N VAL A 137 6.71 -6.13 -7.58
CA VAL A 137 7.68 -6.99 -6.90
C VAL A 137 8.72 -6.09 -6.23
N LEU A 138 8.78 -6.13 -4.91
CA LEU A 138 9.68 -5.31 -4.09
C LEU A 138 10.69 -6.21 -3.37
N PRO A 139 11.82 -6.56 -4.00
CA PRO A 139 12.78 -7.48 -3.44
C PRO A 139 13.63 -6.82 -2.36
N SER A 140 13.67 -7.40 -1.17
CA SER A 140 14.56 -6.95 -0.09
C SER A 140 15.92 -7.66 -0.13
N THR A 141 15.91 -8.95 -0.49
CA THR A 141 17.10 -9.79 -0.68
C THR A 141 16.94 -10.65 -1.95
N PRO A 142 17.96 -11.41 -2.37
CA PRO A 142 17.79 -12.38 -3.47
C PRO A 142 16.73 -13.47 -3.21
N HIS A 143 16.42 -13.71 -1.92
CA HIS A 143 15.49 -14.75 -1.48
C HIS A 143 14.15 -14.20 -1.00
N ARG A 144 14.02 -12.88 -0.79
CA ARG A 144 12.83 -12.31 -0.16
C ARG A 144 12.30 -11.10 -0.92
N ALA A 145 11.01 -11.11 -1.22
CA ALA A 145 10.31 -10.00 -1.86
C ALA A 145 8.86 -9.90 -1.39
N LEU A 146 8.31 -8.69 -1.40
CA LEU A 146 6.88 -8.49 -1.45
C LEU A 146 6.42 -8.63 -2.90
N VAL A 147 5.41 -9.47 -3.12
CA VAL A 147 4.73 -9.63 -4.42
C VAL A 147 3.28 -9.25 -4.21
N GLU A 148 2.83 -8.18 -4.86
CA GLU A 148 1.51 -7.59 -4.64
C GLU A 148 0.75 -7.49 -5.95
N PHE A 149 -0.49 -7.98 -5.97
CA PHE A 149 -1.42 -7.81 -7.08
C PHE A 149 -2.39 -6.68 -6.76
N THR A 150 -2.35 -5.63 -7.59
CA THR A 150 -3.18 -4.42 -7.46
C THR A 150 -4.17 -4.31 -8.61
N LEU A 151 -5.38 -3.90 -8.30
CA LEU A 151 -6.47 -3.69 -9.27
C LEU A 151 -7.16 -2.35 -9.06
N PHE A 152 -7.76 -1.89 -10.16
CA PHE A 152 -8.72 -0.78 -10.20
C PHE A 152 -10.03 -1.29 -10.77
N THR A 153 -11.06 -1.41 -9.93
CA THR A 153 -12.39 -1.92 -10.32
C THR A 153 -13.50 -1.15 -9.60
N PRO A 154 -14.74 -1.15 -10.14
CA PRO A 154 -15.88 -0.57 -9.44
C PRO A 154 -16.24 -1.28 -8.13
N GLU A 155 -15.94 -2.58 -8.03
CA GLU A 155 -16.28 -3.46 -6.90
C GLU A 155 -15.06 -4.30 -6.52
N LEU A 156 -15.02 -4.74 -5.26
CA LEU A 156 -13.98 -5.67 -4.79
C LEU A 156 -14.19 -7.05 -5.45
N ILE A 157 -13.09 -7.74 -5.72
CA ILE A 157 -13.13 -9.15 -6.13
C ILE A 157 -13.06 -10.05 -4.90
N ARG A 158 -13.36 -11.34 -5.07
CA ARG A 158 -13.25 -12.33 -3.99
C ARG A 158 -11.80 -12.57 -3.62
N GLU A 159 -11.53 -12.88 -2.36
CA GLU A 159 -10.17 -13.06 -1.86
C GLU A 159 -9.43 -14.18 -2.59
N GLU A 160 -10.12 -15.27 -2.91
CA GLU A 160 -9.53 -16.40 -3.64
C GLU A 160 -9.00 -16.01 -5.02
N GLU A 161 -9.62 -15.03 -5.67
CA GLU A 161 -9.20 -14.57 -7.01
C GLU A 161 -7.82 -13.86 -6.95
N TYR A 162 -7.52 -13.12 -5.86
CA TYR A 162 -6.17 -12.56 -5.68
C TYR A 162 -5.16 -13.68 -5.50
N ASP A 163 -5.49 -14.68 -4.68
CA ASP A 163 -4.60 -15.80 -4.39
C ASP A 163 -4.28 -16.62 -5.64
N GLU A 164 -5.28 -16.87 -6.49
CA GLU A 164 -5.09 -17.57 -7.77
C GLU A 164 -4.14 -16.80 -8.70
N ILE A 165 -4.30 -15.48 -8.79
CA ILE A 165 -3.45 -14.64 -9.63
C ILE A 165 -2.04 -14.58 -9.07
N LEU A 166 -1.87 -14.40 -7.75
CA LEU A 166 -0.57 -14.41 -7.10
C LEU A 166 0.13 -15.76 -7.26
N LYS A 167 -0.56 -16.88 -7.04
CA LYS A 167 -0.01 -18.23 -7.29
C LYS A 167 0.45 -18.42 -8.73
N LYS A 168 -0.37 -17.98 -9.69
CA LYS A 168 -0.04 -18.04 -11.11
C LYS A 168 1.19 -17.19 -11.44
N TYR A 169 1.28 -15.98 -10.85
CA TYR A 169 2.45 -15.13 -11.05
C TYR A 169 3.71 -15.76 -10.46
N MET A 170 3.62 -16.26 -9.22
CA MET A 170 4.72 -16.93 -8.55
C MET A 170 5.24 -18.12 -9.36
N SER A 171 4.34 -18.97 -9.87
CA SER A 171 4.73 -20.12 -10.68
C SER A 171 5.42 -19.75 -12.01
N ALA A 172 5.24 -18.52 -12.49
CA ALA A 172 5.89 -18.02 -13.70
C ALA A 172 7.27 -17.39 -13.44
N ILE A 173 7.70 -17.24 -12.19
CA ILE A 173 9.06 -16.76 -11.85
C ILE A 173 10.04 -17.89 -12.09
N PRO A 174 11.02 -17.73 -13.01
CA PRO A 174 11.98 -18.79 -13.31
C PRO A 174 12.79 -19.19 -12.07
N GLY A 175 12.83 -20.47 -11.77
CA GLY A 175 13.62 -21.01 -10.67
C GLY A 175 13.09 -20.76 -9.27
N ILE A 176 11.85 -20.27 -9.10
CA ILE A 176 11.27 -19.96 -7.79
C ILE A 176 11.28 -21.19 -6.84
N GLY A 177 11.08 -22.39 -7.38
CA GLY A 177 11.09 -23.63 -6.59
C GLY A 177 10.09 -23.59 -5.41
N ASN A 178 10.55 -24.08 -4.25
CA ASN A 178 9.79 -23.96 -3.02
C ASN A 178 9.88 -22.54 -2.48
N CYS A 179 8.73 -22.01 -2.07
CA CYS A 179 8.64 -20.70 -1.43
C CYS A 179 7.61 -20.73 -0.29
N THR A 180 7.83 -19.87 0.69
CA THR A 180 6.96 -19.71 1.86
C THR A 180 6.39 -18.30 1.87
N ILE A 181 5.09 -18.19 2.13
CA ILE A 181 4.43 -16.91 2.42
C ILE A 181 4.65 -16.62 3.91
N THR A 182 5.42 -15.59 4.23
CA THR A 182 5.74 -15.23 5.63
C THR A 182 4.82 -14.18 6.20
N GLU A 183 4.27 -13.31 5.35
CA GLU A 183 3.33 -12.25 5.72
C GLU A 183 2.33 -12.05 4.58
N THR A 184 1.12 -11.63 4.91
CA THR A 184 0.08 -11.25 3.94
C THR A 184 -0.44 -9.87 4.28
N GLU A 185 -0.64 -9.04 3.26
CA GLU A 185 -1.31 -7.75 3.39
C GLU A 185 -2.45 -7.63 2.39
N MET A 186 -3.47 -6.83 2.72
CA MET A 186 -4.64 -6.57 1.88
C MET A 186 -5.20 -5.19 2.20
N GLY A 187 -5.65 -4.46 1.19
CA GLY A 187 -6.22 -3.12 1.33
C GLY A 187 -7.01 -2.66 0.12
#